data_7e4ba2be3938ea165630cb9aea982578
#
_entry.id   7e4ba2be3938ea165630cb9aea982578
#
_cell.length_a   1.000
_cell.length_b   1.000
_cell.length_c   1.000
_cell.angle_alpha   90.00
_cell.angle_beta   90.00
_cell.angle_gamma   90.00
#
_symmetry.space_group_name_H-M   'P 1'
#
loop_
_entity.id
_entity.type
_entity.pdbx_description
1 polymer ?
#
loop_
_entity_poly.entity_id
_entity_poly.type
_entity_poly.pdbx_seq_one_letter_code
_entity_poly.pdbx_strand_id
1 'polypeptide(L)'
;MNGAIITDNERINIEPKDVMVKGSNKKQGVNAQTSTQRRPEHQGMAKVIINPGTPDFNRFLTARNGAVIRGFDDVSIAISSLFKTVDAVKHPDLVQAIQDWFNELHEENNKMKENLVAYIKSIEFDKNDSFMSSTQFVPFSFEPVQLNFNNHNTMRFYKYIFEMNQLMNTMYEYNSLGLLAVSDYPVMSHNIIKSINLYVENVKKTLNVSRRKDGPYSPAEFITKVMQYKSVQAYIAAEMSGKRR
;
A
#
# COMPACT_ATOMS: atom_id res chain seq x y z
N MET A 1 58.33 -1.74 -34.81
CA MET A 1 58.57 -3.13 -35.23
C MET A 1 57.25 -3.82 -35.13
N ASN A 2 56.53 -3.90 -36.24
CA ASN A 2 56.23 -5.05 -37.11
C ASN A 2 55.40 -6.07 -36.31
N GLY A 3 54.21 -6.41 -36.62
CA GLY A 3 53.49 -6.62 -37.85
C GLY A 3 52.63 -7.85 -37.67
N ALA A 4 51.60 -7.95 -38.21
CA ALA A 4 50.80 -8.58 -39.26
C ALA A 4 49.58 -9.32 -38.64
N ILE A 5 48.36 -9.00 -38.98
CA ILE A 5 47.42 -9.34 -40.07
C ILE A 5 47.57 -10.78 -40.57
N ILE A 6 46.45 -11.57 -40.48
CA ILE A 6 45.93 -12.57 -41.44
C ILE A 6 44.52 -12.96 -40.91
N THR A 7 43.42 -12.62 -41.56
CA THR A 7 42.44 -13.15 -42.54
C THR A 7 42.46 -14.69 -42.67
N ASP A 8 41.33 -15.37 -42.58
CA ASP A 8 40.39 -15.75 -43.65
C ASP A 8 39.30 -16.74 -43.19
N ASN A 9 38.15 -16.50 -43.71
CA ASN A 9 37.03 -17.34 -44.10
C ASN A 9 37.21 -18.86 -44.12
N GLU A 10 36.18 -19.58 -43.64
CA GLU A 10 35.59 -20.66 -44.45
C GLU A 10 34.12 -20.91 -44.05
N ARG A 11 33.24 -20.66 -45.01
CA ARG A 11 31.85 -21.10 -45.04
C ARG A 11 31.81 -22.58 -45.39
N ILE A 12 31.12 -23.40 -44.58
CA ILE A 12 30.70 -24.72 -45.02
C ILE A 12 29.18 -24.74 -45.04
N ASN A 13 28.69 -24.82 -46.24
CA ASN A 13 27.27 -25.00 -46.64
C ASN A 13 27.02 -26.51 -46.71
N ILE A 14 26.04 -27.05 -45.98
CA ILE A 14 25.53 -28.42 -46.22
C ILE A 14 24.03 -28.37 -46.18
N GLU A 15 23.43 -28.58 -47.36
CA GLU A 15 22.00 -28.77 -47.58
C GLU A 15 21.53 -30.21 -47.25
N PRO A 16 20.21 -30.48 -47.24
CA PRO A 16 19.59 -31.44 -46.35
C PRO A 16 19.40 -32.82 -46.97
N LYS A 17 19.30 -33.84 -46.13
CA LYS A 17 18.74 -35.14 -46.52
C LYS A 17 17.48 -35.46 -45.72
N ASP A 18 16.39 -35.57 -46.46
CA ASP A 18 15.12 -36.15 -46.05
C ASP A 18 15.30 -37.53 -45.39
N VAL A 19 14.73 -37.65 -44.18
CA VAL A 19 14.33 -38.95 -43.62
C VAL A 19 12.95 -38.85 -43.03
N MET A 20 11.98 -39.40 -43.71
CA MET A 20 10.65 -39.70 -43.16
C MET A 20 10.78 -40.70 -42.01
N VAL A 21 10.25 -40.36 -40.85
CA VAL A 21 9.85 -41.34 -39.82
C VAL A 21 8.51 -40.94 -39.19
N LYS A 22 7.66 -41.94 -39.19
CA LYS A 22 6.24 -41.99 -38.80
C LYS A 22 5.95 -41.49 -37.36
N GLY A 23 4.80 -40.94 -37.28
CA GLY A 23 3.90 -40.62 -36.19
C GLY A 23 4.19 -41.10 -34.76
N SER A 24 4.09 -40.15 -33.84
CA SER A 24 3.52 -40.39 -32.52
C SER A 24 2.84 -39.10 -32.03
N ASN A 25 1.55 -39.23 -31.79
CA ASN A 25 0.70 -38.20 -31.17
C ASN A 25 1.27 -37.78 -29.81
N LYS A 26 1.94 -36.67 -29.73
CA LYS A 26 2.16 -35.94 -28.45
C LYS A 26 1.20 -34.76 -28.43
N LYS A 27 0.29 -34.81 -27.45
CA LYS A 27 -0.59 -33.72 -27.05
C LYS A 27 0.25 -32.45 -26.92
N GLN A 28 -0.02 -31.48 -27.77
CA GLN A 28 0.49 -30.12 -27.62
C GLN A 28 -0.09 -29.56 -26.32
N GLY A 29 0.76 -29.42 -25.32
CA GLY A 29 0.48 -28.60 -24.15
C GLY A 29 0.28 -27.16 -24.63
N VAL A 30 -0.94 -26.69 -24.50
CA VAL A 30 -1.28 -25.27 -24.64
C VAL A 30 -0.48 -24.51 -23.60
N ASN A 31 0.57 -23.84 -24.03
CA ASN A 31 1.21 -22.81 -23.24
C ASN A 31 0.14 -21.73 -22.96
N ALA A 32 -0.48 -21.83 -21.79
CA ALA A 32 -1.25 -20.73 -21.23
C ALA A 32 -0.27 -19.58 -20.99
N GLN A 33 -0.11 -18.73 -22.01
CA GLN A 33 0.37 -17.38 -21.79
C GLN A 33 -0.59 -16.76 -20.76
N THR A 34 -0.15 -16.65 -19.54
CA THR A 34 -0.76 -15.82 -18.52
C THR A 34 -0.73 -14.39 -19.04
N SER A 35 -1.71 -14.04 -19.86
CA SER A 35 -2.04 -12.65 -20.13
C SER A 35 -2.36 -12.04 -18.78
N THR A 36 -1.43 -11.25 -18.27
CA THR A 36 -1.69 -10.28 -17.23
C THR A 36 -2.77 -9.36 -17.80
N GLN A 37 -4.04 -9.72 -17.59
CA GLN A 37 -5.15 -8.84 -17.89
C GLN A 37 -4.88 -7.57 -17.08
N ARG A 38 -4.37 -6.53 -17.74
CA ARG A 38 -4.36 -5.17 -17.20
C ARG A 38 -5.81 -4.90 -16.85
N ARG A 39 -6.08 -4.75 -15.54
CA ARG A 39 -7.38 -4.28 -15.08
C ARG A 39 -7.69 -3.02 -15.87
N PRO A 40 -8.93 -2.85 -16.38
CA PRO A 40 -9.28 -1.64 -17.13
C PRO A 40 -8.88 -0.43 -16.30
N GLU A 41 -8.26 0.56 -16.93
CA GLU A 41 -7.95 1.83 -16.29
C GLU A 41 -9.23 2.32 -15.61
N HIS A 42 -9.16 2.60 -14.32
CA HIS A 42 -10.31 3.03 -13.52
C HIS A 42 -10.71 4.45 -13.93
N GLN A 43 -11.48 4.55 -15.00
CA GLN A 43 -12.03 5.84 -15.45
C GLN A 43 -12.87 6.44 -14.32
N GLY A 44 -12.65 7.73 -14.04
CA GLY A 44 -13.38 8.45 -12.99
C GLY A 44 -12.87 8.24 -11.56
N MET A 45 -11.69 7.62 -11.37
CA MET A 45 -11.03 7.54 -10.07
C MET A 45 -9.92 8.58 -9.97
N ALA A 46 -9.78 9.17 -8.79
CA ALA A 46 -8.60 9.95 -8.45
C ALA A 46 -7.44 9.02 -8.08
N LYS A 47 -6.21 9.51 -8.23
CA LYS A 47 -5.00 8.77 -7.88
C LYS A 47 -4.05 9.62 -7.05
N VAL A 48 -3.33 8.98 -6.14
CA VAL A 48 -2.17 9.54 -5.46
C VAL A 48 -0.96 8.70 -5.80
N ILE A 49 0.17 9.37 -6.03
CA ILE A 49 1.47 8.73 -6.27
C ILE A 49 2.30 8.91 -5.01
N ILE A 50 2.77 7.82 -4.45
CA ILE A 50 3.65 7.80 -3.29
C ILE A 50 5.04 7.38 -3.77
N ASN A 51 6.01 8.26 -3.59
CA ASN A 51 7.41 7.97 -3.83
C ASN A 51 8.04 7.57 -2.49
N PRO A 52 8.35 6.29 -2.24
CA PRO A 52 9.00 5.88 -1.01
C PRO A 52 10.36 6.58 -0.92
N GLY A 53 10.64 7.25 0.19
CA GLY A 53 11.90 7.97 0.35
C GLY A 53 12.87 7.28 1.29
N THR A 54 12.46 6.19 1.95
CA THR A 54 13.32 5.40 2.83
C THR A 54 13.29 3.91 2.48
N PRO A 55 14.39 3.17 2.76
CA PRO A 55 14.43 1.73 2.54
C PRO A 55 13.34 0.96 3.31
N ASP A 56 13.02 1.39 4.54
CA ASP A 56 12.02 0.73 5.38
C ASP A 56 10.61 0.91 4.85
N PHE A 57 10.27 2.12 4.39
CA PHE A 57 8.96 2.38 3.80
C PHE A 57 8.79 1.67 2.44
N ASN A 58 9.84 1.66 1.63
CA ASN A 58 9.85 0.89 0.38
C ASN A 58 9.67 -0.61 0.65
N ARG A 59 10.43 -1.17 1.60
CA ARG A 59 10.30 -2.58 2.02
C ARG A 59 8.90 -2.88 2.53
N PHE A 60 8.30 -1.98 3.30
CA PHE A 60 6.92 -2.12 3.77
C PHE A 60 5.93 -2.21 2.60
N LEU A 61 5.98 -1.28 1.64
CA LEU A 61 5.06 -1.26 0.50
C LEU A 61 5.23 -2.47 -0.43
N THR A 62 6.48 -2.92 -0.64
CA THR A 62 6.80 -4.05 -1.53
C THR A 62 6.73 -5.41 -0.86
N ALA A 63 6.54 -5.44 0.48
CA ALA A 63 6.51 -6.68 1.25
C ALA A 63 5.50 -7.69 0.71
N ARG A 64 5.86 -8.98 0.82
CA ARG A 64 5.01 -10.10 0.44
C ARG A 64 4.40 -9.95 -0.97
N ASN A 65 5.24 -9.58 -1.94
CA ASN A 65 4.84 -9.40 -3.34
C ASN A 65 3.67 -8.39 -3.48
N GLY A 66 3.72 -7.26 -2.78
CA GLY A 66 2.72 -6.21 -2.84
C GLY A 66 1.42 -6.53 -2.07
N ALA A 67 1.44 -7.43 -1.09
CA ALA A 67 0.26 -7.73 -0.27
C ALA A 67 -0.24 -6.51 0.51
N VAL A 68 0.64 -5.59 0.87
CA VAL A 68 0.28 -4.35 1.56
C VAL A 68 -0.54 -3.45 0.64
N ILE A 69 -0.07 -3.22 -0.59
CA ILE A 69 -0.79 -2.41 -1.59
C ILE A 69 -2.14 -3.04 -1.92
N ARG A 70 -2.18 -4.37 -2.12
CA ARG A 70 -3.46 -5.08 -2.29
C ARG A 70 -4.39 -4.93 -1.09
N GLY A 71 -3.84 -4.83 0.13
CA GLY A 71 -4.59 -4.53 1.34
C GLY A 71 -5.22 -3.14 1.31
N PHE A 72 -4.51 -2.15 0.78
CA PHE A 72 -5.03 -0.79 0.58
C PHE A 72 -6.14 -0.77 -0.47
N ASP A 73 -5.97 -1.48 -1.59
CA ASP A 73 -7.01 -1.63 -2.61
C ASP A 73 -8.26 -2.32 -2.07
N ASP A 74 -8.11 -3.39 -1.27
CA ASP A 74 -9.22 -4.08 -0.63
C ASP A 74 -10.04 -3.12 0.26
N VAL A 75 -9.34 -2.30 1.07
CA VAL A 75 -9.96 -1.28 1.92
C VAL A 75 -10.68 -0.23 1.07
N SER A 76 -10.06 0.27 0.03
CA SER A 76 -10.65 1.26 -0.88
C SER A 76 -11.93 0.74 -1.54
N ILE A 77 -11.89 -0.49 -2.04
CA ILE A 77 -13.05 -1.15 -2.66
C ILE A 77 -14.17 -1.37 -1.63
N ALA A 78 -13.82 -1.83 -0.43
CA ALA A 78 -14.78 -2.08 0.64
C ALA A 78 -15.51 -0.81 1.08
N ILE A 79 -14.76 0.28 1.30
CA ILE A 79 -15.33 1.59 1.65
C ILE A 79 -16.24 2.10 0.53
N SER A 80 -15.77 2.05 -0.72
CA SER A 80 -16.56 2.50 -1.87
C SER A 80 -17.85 1.70 -2.05
N SER A 81 -17.77 0.38 -1.86
CA SER A 81 -18.92 -0.50 -1.94
C SER A 81 -19.93 -0.21 -0.82
N LEU A 82 -19.45 0.02 0.40
CA LEU A 82 -20.28 0.36 1.54
C LEU A 82 -21.12 1.62 1.26
N PHE A 83 -20.47 2.72 0.90
CA PHE A 83 -21.16 4.00 0.66
C PHE A 83 -22.02 4.00 -0.61
N LYS A 84 -21.81 3.08 -1.55
CA LYS A 84 -22.73 2.88 -2.68
C LYS A 84 -23.97 2.07 -2.32
N THR A 85 -23.87 1.21 -1.30
CA THR A 85 -24.97 0.32 -0.90
C THR A 85 -25.92 1.00 0.08
N VAL A 86 -25.41 1.92 0.90
CA VAL A 86 -26.26 2.67 1.85
C VAL A 86 -27.12 3.68 1.09
N ASP A 87 -28.44 3.58 1.26
CA ASP A 87 -29.38 4.59 0.78
C ASP A 87 -29.37 5.79 1.74
N ALA A 88 -28.56 6.80 1.40
CA ALA A 88 -28.37 7.98 2.23
C ALA A 88 -29.65 8.81 2.41
N VAL A 89 -30.61 8.72 1.48
CA VAL A 89 -31.88 9.45 1.55
C VAL A 89 -32.80 8.77 2.56
N LYS A 90 -32.87 7.44 2.54
CA LYS A 90 -33.72 6.67 3.45
C LYS A 90 -33.14 6.51 4.85
N HIS A 91 -31.81 6.48 4.95
CA HIS A 91 -31.11 6.14 6.20
C HIS A 91 -29.97 7.14 6.50
N PRO A 92 -30.25 8.45 6.67
CA PRO A 92 -29.22 9.45 6.93
C PRO A 92 -28.47 9.19 8.26
N ASP A 93 -29.18 8.74 9.30
CA ASP A 93 -28.58 8.42 10.60
C ASP A 93 -27.57 7.27 10.51
N LEU A 94 -27.82 6.30 9.64
CA LEU A 94 -26.90 5.19 9.40
C LEU A 94 -25.63 5.66 8.69
N VAL A 95 -25.77 6.53 7.69
CA VAL A 95 -24.64 7.15 7.01
C VAL A 95 -23.78 7.92 8.01
N GLN A 96 -24.43 8.68 8.90
CA GLN A 96 -23.74 9.43 9.94
C GLN A 96 -23.01 8.50 10.91
N ALA A 97 -23.64 7.45 11.40
CA ALA A 97 -23.01 6.49 12.31
C ALA A 97 -21.77 5.80 11.70
N ILE A 98 -21.82 5.49 10.40
CA ILE A 98 -20.69 4.95 9.67
C ILE A 98 -19.58 6.01 9.50
N GLN A 99 -19.97 7.25 9.17
CA GLN A 99 -19.02 8.34 9.01
C GLN A 99 -18.31 8.70 10.33
N ASP A 100 -19.04 8.67 11.45
CA ASP A 100 -18.47 8.92 12.78
C ASP A 100 -17.41 7.89 13.13
N TRP A 101 -17.65 6.61 12.84
CA TRP A 101 -16.64 5.57 13.01
C TRP A 101 -15.37 5.81 12.16
N PHE A 102 -15.52 6.22 10.88
CA PHE A 102 -14.37 6.59 10.08
C PHE A 102 -13.67 7.84 10.63
N ASN A 103 -14.41 8.80 11.15
CA ASN A 103 -13.83 9.99 11.77
C ASN A 103 -12.96 9.63 12.98
N GLU A 104 -13.41 8.70 13.83
CA GLU A 104 -12.62 8.18 14.96
C GLU A 104 -11.31 7.52 14.50
N LEU A 105 -11.37 6.65 13.48
CA LEU A 105 -10.16 6.03 12.91
C LEU A 105 -9.17 7.06 12.36
N HIS A 106 -9.67 8.12 11.72
CA HIS A 106 -8.83 9.19 11.21
C HIS A 106 -8.27 10.06 12.33
N GLU A 107 -9.01 10.26 13.42
CA GLU A 107 -8.55 11.00 14.58
C GLU A 107 -7.39 10.28 15.29
N GLU A 108 -7.46 8.96 15.44
CA GLU A 108 -6.35 8.15 15.95
C GLU A 108 -5.09 8.31 15.08
N ASN A 109 -5.25 8.29 13.76
CA ASN A 109 -4.16 8.52 12.83
C ASN A 109 -3.57 9.94 12.96
N ASN A 110 -4.44 10.96 13.11
CA ASN A 110 -4.00 12.35 13.28
C ASN A 110 -3.20 12.54 14.56
N LYS A 111 -3.62 11.95 15.68
CA LYS A 111 -2.86 11.99 16.93
C LYS A 111 -1.45 11.41 16.77
N MET A 112 -1.32 10.28 16.08
CA MET A 112 0.00 9.71 15.79
C MET A 112 0.86 10.66 14.95
N LYS A 113 0.29 11.28 13.92
CA LYS A 113 0.97 12.27 13.08
C LYS A 113 1.43 13.48 13.87
N GLU A 114 0.54 14.04 14.69
CA GLU A 114 0.84 15.22 15.53
C GLU A 114 1.98 14.94 16.51
N ASN A 115 1.99 13.77 17.14
CA ASN A 115 3.07 13.34 18.03
C ASN A 115 4.42 13.28 17.30
N LEU A 116 4.45 12.73 16.07
CA LEU A 116 5.65 12.68 15.26
C LEU A 116 6.12 14.07 14.82
N VAL A 117 5.19 14.92 14.40
CA VAL A 117 5.49 16.32 14.03
C VAL A 117 6.04 17.09 15.23
N ALA A 118 5.44 16.92 16.41
CA ALA A 118 5.91 17.54 17.63
C ALA A 118 7.33 17.07 17.99
N TYR A 119 7.58 15.78 17.89
CA TYR A 119 8.91 15.20 18.11
C TYR A 119 9.96 15.79 17.13
N ILE A 120 9.68 15.78 15.83
CA ILE A 120 10.60 16.33 14.81
C ILE A 120 10.89 17.82 15.09
N LYS A 121 9.88 18.59 15.49
CA LYS A 121 10.05 20.01 15.85
C LYS A 121 10.86 20.22 17.12
N SER A 122 10.91 19.27 18.04
CA SER A 122 11.70 19.34 19.26
C SER A 122 13.18 19.06 19.07
N ILE A 123 13.58 18.61 17.88
CA ILE A 123 14.97 18.37 17.54
C ILE A 123 15.63 19.72 17.25
N GLU A 124 16.41 20.18 18.21
CA GLU A 124 17.15 21.42 18.08
C GLU A 124 18.50 21.16 17.42
N PHE A 125 18.78 21.88 16.34
CA PHE A 125 20.10 21.95 15.74
C PHE A 125 20.33 23.33 15.13
N ASP A 126 21.57 23.78 15.14
CA ASP A 126 21.94 25.06 14.54
C ASP A 126 21.97 24.95 13.02
N LYS A 127 20.94 25.48 12.37
CA LYS A 127 20.85 25.54 10.91
C LYS A 127 21.90 26.44 10.26
N ASN A 128 22.54 27.32 11.04
CA ASN A 128 23.56 28.23 10.55
C ASN A 128 24.97 27.65 10.77
N ASP A 129 25.09 26.47 11.37
CA ASP A 129 26.38 25.79 11.48
C ASP A 129 26.94 25.57 10.07
N SER A 130 28.20 25.95 9.87
CA SER A 130 28.85 25.89 8.55
C SER A 130 28.96 24.46 8.01
N PHE A 131 29.12 23.48 8.90
CA PHE A 131 29.12 22.06 8.53
C PHE A 131 27.75 21.62 8.09
N MET A 132 26.70 21.92 8.87
CA MET A 132 25.32 21.57 8.54
C MET A 132 24.85 22.24 7.24
N SER A 133 25.22 23.51 7.02
CA SER A 133 24.87 24.22 5.78
C SER A 133 25.58 23.70 4.54
N SER A 134 26.71 23.02 4.69
CA SER A 134 27.46 22.38 3.60
C SER A 134 27.12 20.89 3.41
N THR A 135 26.33 20.31 4.33
CA THR A 135 25.95 18.91 4.28
C THR A 135 24.67 18.74 3.45
N GLN A 136 24.68 17.84 2.50
CA GLN A 136 23.54 17.52 1.68
C GLN A 136 23.13 16.06 1.86
N PHE A 137 21.87 15.83 2.26
CA PHE A 137 21.29 14.50 2.22
C PHE A 137 20.85 14.16 0.77
N VAL A 138 21.28 12.99 0.30
CA VAL A 138 20.86 12.45 -1.00
C VAL A 138 19.73 11.46 -0.78
N PRO A 139 18.48 11.79 -1.17
CA PRO A 139 17.35 10.92 -0.97
C PRO A 139 17.42 9.65 -1.82
N PHE A 140 16.83 8.58 -1.33
CA PHE A 140 16.65 7.36 -2.13
C PHE A 140 15.63 7.58 -3.25
N SER A 141 15.85 6.87 -4.35
CA SER A 141 14.88 6.80 -5.46
C SER A 141 14.40 5.36 -5.61
N PHE A 142 13.12 5.14 -5.32
CA PHE A 142 12.44 3.85 -5.48
C PHE A 142 11.31 3.97 -6.50
N GLU A 143 10.81 2.84 -6.96
CA GLU A 143 9.64 2.78 -7.83
C GLU A 143 8.43 3.41 -7.15
N PRO A 144 7.73 4.35 -7.82
CA PRO A 144 6.55 5.00 -7.27
C PRO A 144 5.38 4.01 -7.16
N VAL A 145 4.59 4.17 -6.10
CA VAL A 145 3.37 3.38 -5.89
C VAL A 145 2.16 4.26 -6.18
N GLN A 146 1.30 3.79 -7.08
CA GLN A 146 0.05 4.46 -7.40
C GLN A 146 -1.10 3.82 -6.62
N LEU A 147 -1.87 4.64 -5.89
CA LEU A 147 -3.08 4.26 -5.17
C LEU A 147 -4.28 5.00 -5.76
N ASN A 148 -5.34 4.26 -6.10
CA ASN A 148 -6.53 4.81 -6.73
C ASN A 148 -7.68 4.88 -5.72
N PHE A 149 -8.46 5.96 -5.74
CA PHE A 149 -9.59 6.16 -4.82
C PHE A 149 -10.74 6.94 -5.47
N ASN A 150 -11.94 6.72 -4.95
CA ASN A 150 -13.15 7.43 -5.36
C ASN A 150 -14.07 7.74 -4.17
N ASN A 151 -13.56 7.63 -2.95
CA ASN A 151 -14.30 7.89 -1.71
C ASN A 151 -13.49 8.80 -0.78
N HIS A 152 -14.18 9.71 -0.09
CA HIS A 152 -13.56 10.67 0.82
C HIS A 152 -12.76 10.01 1.97
N ASN A 153 -13.27 8.94 2.55
CA ASN A 153 -12.58 8.26 3.64
C ASN A 153 -11.31 7.53 3.15
N THR A 154 -11.35 6.95 1.95
CA THR A 154 -10.15 6.40 1.30
C THR A 154 -9.14 7.50 0.99
N MET A 155 -9.59 8.67 0.50
CA MET A 155 -8.72 9.81 0.26
C MET A 155 -8.00 10.25 1.55
N ARG A 156 -8.73 10.37 2.68
CA ARG A 156 -8.14 10.73 3.99
C ARG A 156 -7.08 9.70 4.42
N PHE A 157 -7.36 8.41 4.25
CA PHE A 157 -6.40 7.35 4.57
C PHE A 157 -5.14 7.42 3.69
N TYR A 158 -5.29 7.61 2.38
CA TYR A 158 -4.13 7.71 1.48
C TYR A 158 -3.33 9.00 1.70
N LYS A 159 -4.01 10.09 2.05
CA LYS A 159 -3.33 11.31 2.50
C LYS A 159 -2.49 11.04 3.75
N TYR A 160 -3.02 10.30 4.72
CA TYR A 160 -2.28 9.89 5.91
C TYR A 160 -1.03 9.07 5.55
N ILE A 161 -1.13 8.08 4.66
CA ILE A 161 0.02 7.29 4.20
C ILE A 161 1.07 8.20 3.55
N PHE A 162 0.65 9.13 2.71
CA PHE A 162 1.52 10.08 2.04
C PHE A 162 2.27 10.97 3.04
N GLU A 163 1.56 11.54 4.02
CA GLU A 163 2.13 12.38 5.07
C GLU A 163 3.10 11.59 5.98
N MET A 164 2.77 10.33 6.32
CA MET A 164 3.65 9.46 7.08
C MET A 164 4.94 9.12 6.33
N ASN A 165 4.87 8.90 5.02
CA ASN A 165 6.06 8.75 4.19
C ASN A 165 6.95 9.99 4.24
N GLN A 166 6.38 11.19 4.16
CA GLN A 166 7.14 12.44 4.25
C GLN A 166 7.83 12.59 5.62
N LEU A 167 7.10 12.34 6.72
CA LEU A 167 7.66 12.39 8.07
C LEU A 167 8.80 11.38 8.25
N MET A 168 8.62 10.18 7.73
CA MET A 168 9.64 9.13 7.77
C MET A 168 10.90 9.51 6.99
N ASN A 169 10.74 10.20 5.86
CA ASN A 169 11.87 10.74 5.08
C ASN A 169 12.64 11.78 5.88
N THR A 170 11.95 12.74 6.50
CA THR A 170 12.58 13.76 7.35
C THR A 170 13.32 13.13 8.54
N MET A 171 12.73 12.13 9.17
CA MET A 171 13.37 11.42 10.27
C MET A 171 14.59 10.62 9.84
N TYR A 172 14.53 10.00 8.65
CA TYR A 172 15.67 9.31 8.09
C TYR A 172 16.83 10.26 7.76
N GLU A 173 16.51 11.43 7.19
CA GLU A 173 17.47 12.50 6.95
C GLU A 173 18.14 12.91 8.26
N TYR A 174 17.37 13.22 9.30
CA TYR A 174 17.91 13.61 10.62
C TYR A 174 18.75 12.50 11.26
N ASN A 175 18.33 11.24 11.12
CA ASN A 175 19.13 10.10 11.58
C ASN A 175 20.46 10.01 10.81
N SER A 176 20.45 10.23 9.50
CA SER A 176 21.64 10.18 8.65
C SER A 176 22.63 11.32 8.96
N LEU A 177 22.10 12.46 9.41
CA LEU A 177 22.89 13.60 9.87
C LEU A 177 23.36 13.48 11.33
N GLY A 178 23.02 12.39 12.02
CA GLY A 178 23.37 12.17 13.42
C GLY A 178 22.60 13.04 14.42
N LEU A 179 21.46 13.62 14.02
CA LEU A 179 20.62 14.48 14.85
C LEU A 179 19.66 13.71 15.76
N LEU A 180 19.50 12.40 15.51
CA LEU A 180 18.65 11.49 16.29
C LEU A 180 19.49 10.54 17.13
N ALA A 181 18.97 10.10 18.27
CA ALA A 181 19.54 8.95 18.95
C ALA A 181 19.38 7.69 18.08
N VAL A 182 20.34 6.78 18.16
CA VAL A 182 20.42 5.58 17.30
C VAL A 182 19.13 4.73 17.34
N SER A 183 18.43 4.73 18.48
CA SER A 183 17.19 3.98 18.68
C SER A 183 15.94 4.66 18.09
N ASP A 184 15.98 5.96 17.87
CA ASP A 184 14.76 6.75 17.63
C ASP A 184 14.14 6.48 16.25
N TYR A 185 14.96 6.52 15.20
CA TYR A 185 14.46 6.24 13.86
C TYR A 185 13.84 4.84 13.73
N PRO A 186 14.49 3.73 14.17
CA PRO A 186 13.88 2.40 14.10
C PRO A 186 12.54 2.29 14.84
N VAL A 187 12.45 2.87 16.04
CA VAL A 187 11.22 2.84 16.84
C VAL A 187 10.09 3.60 16.14
N MET A 188 10.38 4.78 15.63
CA MET A 188 9.37 5.62 14.98
C MET A 188 8.95 5.06 13.62
N SER A 189 9.89 4.57 12.83
CA SER A 189 9.63 3.86 11.58
C SER A 189 8.69 2.67 11.80
N HIS A 190 8.96 1.86 12.83
CA HIS A 190 8.07 0.76 13.22
C HIS A 190 6.68 1.26 13.61
N ASN A 191 6.58 2.32 14.40
CA ASN A 191 5.29 2.86 14.83
C ASN A 191 4.48 3.43 13.67
N ILE A 192 5.11 4.08 12.70
CA ILE A 192 4.46 4.56 11.47
C ILE A 192 3.87 3.37 10.70
N ILE A 193 4.67 2.34 10.42
CA ILE A 193 4.23 1.16 9.70
C ILE A 193 3.10 0.44 10.44
N LYS A 194 3.23 0.32 11.76
CA LYS A 194 2.21 -0.28 12.62
C LYS A 194 0.89 0.47 12.57
N SER A 195 0.90 1.81 12.62
CA SER A 195 -0.33 2.62 12.57
C SER A 195 -1.07 2.47 11.25
N ILE A 196 -0.35 2.44 10.12
CA ILE A 196 -0.95 2.19 8.80
C ILE A 196 -1.59 0.80 8.73
N ASN A 197 -0.89 -0.22 9.22
CA ASN A 197 -1.42 -1.59 9.27
C ASN A 197 -2.65 -1.70 10.17
N LEU A 198 -2.65 -1.05 11.34
CA LEU A 198 -3.79 -1.06 12.26
C LEU A 198 -5.05 -0.46 11.62
N TYR A 199 -4.91 0.63 10.86
CA TYR A 199 -6.05 1.19 10.12
C TYR A 199 -6.63 0.15 9.14
N VAL A 200 -5.77 -0.47 8.32
CA VAL A 200 -6.17 -1.50 7.36
C VAL A 200 -6.85 -2.68 8.06
N GLU A 201 -6.24 -3.17 9.14
CA GLU A 201 -6.77 -4.28 9.91
C GLU A 201 -8.12 -3.95 10.55
N ASN A 202 -8.25 -2.77 11.14
CA ASN A 202 -9.50 -2.32 11.76
C ASN A 202 -10.63 -2.24 10.73
N VAL A 203 -10.38 -1.63 9.57
CA VAL A 203 -11.39 -1.54 8.50
C VAL A 203 -11.74 -2.94 7.98
N LYS A 204 -10.73 -3.75 7.64
CA LYS A 204 -10.96 -5.11 7.10
C LYS A 204 -11.70 -6.00 8.09
N LYS A 205 -11.35 -5.93 9.36
CA LYS A 205 -11.99 -6.73 10.42
C LYS A 205 -13.42 -6.29 10.67
N THR A 206 -13.65 -4.98 10.81
CA THR A 206 -14.98 -4.44 11.11
C THR A 206 -15.96 -4.64 9.96
N LEU A 207 -15.50 -4.46 8.71
CA LEU A 207 -16.30 -4.71 7.52
C LEU A 207 -16.30 -6.19 7.12
N ASN A 208 -15.59 -7.06 7.85
CA ASN A 208 -15.44 -8.48 7.54
C ASN A 208 -14.93 -8.74 6.10
N VAL A 209 -13.97 -7.92 5.63
CA VAL A 209 -13.38 -8.09 4.30
C VAL A 209 -12.49 -9.33 4.28
N SER A 210 -12.89 -10.34 3.52
CA SER A 210 -12.15 -11.58 3.35
C SER A 210 -11.83 -11.83 1.89
N ARG A 211 -10.64 -12.38 1.61
CA ARG A 211 -10.26 -12.86 0.27
C ARG A 211 -10.69 -14.28 -0.01
N ARG A 212 -11.27 -14.96 0.97
CA ARG A 212 -11.81 -16.30 0.74
C ARG A 212 -12.96 -16.20 -0.23
N LYS A 213 -13.03 -17.15 -1.18
CA LYS A 213 -14.06 -17.18 -2.23
C LYS A 213 -15.49 -17.13 -1.67
N ASP A 214 -15.66 -17.64 -0.44
CA ASP A 214 -16.92 -17.66 0.32
C ASP A 214 -16.87 -16.70 1.53
N GLY A 215 -15.98 -15.73 1.50
CA GLY A 215 -15.85 -14.74 2.56
C GLY A 215 -17.04 -13.81 2.60
N PRO A 216 -17.63 -13.59 3.77
CA PRO A 216 -18.94 -12.95 3.91
C PRO A 216 -18.87 -11.42 3.91
N TYR A 217 -17.99 -10.78 3.09
CA TYR A 217 -18.12 -9.35 2.95
C TYR A 217 -19.34 -9.03 2.12
N SER A 218 -20.40 -8.69 2.81
CA SER A 218 -21.60 -8.09 2.24
C SER A 218 -21.80 -6.72 2.87
N PRO A 219 -21.72 -5.61 2.10
CA PRO A 219 -22.07 -4.29 2.63
C PRO A 219 -23.47 -4.28 3.25
N ALA A 220 -24.41 -5.01 2.67
CA ALA A 220 -25.77 -5.13 3.18
C ALA A 220 -25.84 -5.80 4.56
N GLU A 221 -25.03 -6.84 4.80
CA GLU A 221 -24.95 -7.49 6.11
C GLU A 221 -24.38 -6.54 7.16
N PHE A 222 -23.27 -5.86 6.86
CA PHE A 222 -22.70 -4.85 7.75
C PHE A 222 -23.72 -3.74 8.08
N ILE A 223 -24.43 -3.23 7.06
CA ILE A 223 -25.49 -2.23 7.23
C ILE A 223 -26.57 -2.74 8.17
N THR A 224 -27.05 -3.98 7.98
CA THR A 224 -28.04 -4.60 8.85
C THR A 224 -27.56 -4.67 10.31
N LYS A 225 -26.29 -5.03 10.52
CA LYS A 225 -25.68 -5.05 11.85
C LYS A 225 -25.61 -3.66 12.48
N VAL A 226 -25.16 -2.65 11.75
CA VAL A 226 -25.10 -1.27 12.27
C VAL A 226 -26.48 -0.75 12.59
N MET A 227 -27.49 -1.06 11.77
CA MET A 227 -28.90 -0.70 12.08
C MET A 227 -29.39 -1.37 13.37
N GLN A 228 -29.06 -2.65 13.58
CA GLN A 228 -29.43 -3.41 14.78
C GLN A 228 -28.80 -2.81 16.04
N TYR A 229 -27.52 -2.47 15.99
CA TYR A 229 -26.74 -1.97 17.12
C TYR A 229 -26.75 -0.44 17.25
N LYS A 230 -27.32 0.28 16.29
CA LYS A 230 -27.41 1.75 16.19
C LYS A 230 -26.08 2.50 16.04
N SER A 231 -24.95 1.82 16.18
CA SER A 231 -23.62 2.38 15.91
C SER A 231 -22.64 1.29 15.55
N VAL A 232 -21.55 1.66 14.85
CA VAL A 232 -20.46 0.73 14.51
C VAL A 232 -19.71 0.31 15.76
N GLN A 233 -19.51 1.21 16.72
CA GLN A 233 -18.84 0.93 17.99
C GLN A 233 -19.61 -0.09 18.82
N ALA A 234 -20.93 0.05 18.93
CA ALA A 234 -21.75 -0.92 19.63
C ALA A 234 -21.73 -2.30 18.95
N TYR A 235 -21.74 -2.35 17.63
CA TYR A 235 -21.55 -3.59 16.87
C TYR A 235 -20.20 -4.23 17.15
N ILE A 236 -19.10 -3.45 17.10
CA ILE A 236 -17.74 -3.93 17.40
C ILE A 236 -17.67 -4.47 18.84
N ALA A 237 -18.22 -3.75 19.80
CA ALA A 237 -18.24 -4.14 21.20
C ALA A 237 -18.99 -5.47 21.41
N ALA A 238 -20.15 -5.64 20.77
CA ALA A 238 -20.99 -6.80 20.93
C ALA A 238 -20.43 -8.07 20.23
N GLU A 239 -19.98 -7.95 18.99
CA GLU A 239 -19.64 -9.14 18.18
C GLU A 239 -18.14 -9.41 18.05
N MET A 240 -17.27 -8.42 18.29
CA MET A 240 -15.84 -8.55 18.07
C MET A 240 -15.01 -8.59 19.34
N SER A 241 -15.51 -8.09 20.48
CA SER A 241 -14.79 -8.09 21.75
C SER A 241 -14.60 -9.49 22.33
N GLY A 242 -15.47 -10.45 21.99
CA GLY A 242 -15.37 -11.85 22.42
C GLY A 242 -14.43 -12.73 21.58
N LYS A 243 -13.91 -12.25 20.45
CA LYS A 243 -13.04 -13.02 19.53
C LYS A 243 -11.55 -12.71 19.69
N ARG A 244 -11.16 -12.00 20.75
CA ARG A 244 -9.76 -11.87 21.14
C ARG A 244 -9.32 -13.12 21.90
N ARG A 245 -9.06 -14.21 21.17
CA ARG A 245 -8.28 -15.34 21.66
C ARG A 245 -7.19 -15.66 20.67
#